data_d40144fd01ad21da81f999f0486cc3f7
#
_entry.id   d40144fd01ad21da81f999f0486cc3f7
#
_cell.length_a   1.000
_cell.length_b   1.000
_cell.length_c   1.000
_cell.angle_alpha   90.00
_cell.angle_beta   90.00
_cell.angle_gamma   90.00
#
_symmetry.space_group_name_H-M   'P 1'
#
loop_
_entity.id
_entity.type
_entity.pdbx_description
1 polymer ?
#
loop_
_entity_poly.entity_id
_entity_poly.type
_entity_poly.pdbx_seq_one_letter_code
_entity_poly.pdbx_strand_id
1 'polypeptide(L)'
;MSIFDHQRLTNATFKLDIERMRQGWYTDKYFVNIAKMLTVLAEQGYSYQGKTPHLPPGISPLKINAGDLEVEMQWFTRRAGRTLVVGVDKALTMLRHCTGFWQGEKFIDTSDHLEVWAVQDGCTVDYSGDPEEVKPVMKVIGRYRDFAILETPTLGILTRASRVATNVYETILAARGKPVLFFPARFDLHEVQAADGYAYNMAVQLFNHDYASKLGPFISTDAQGDWWGGYGGGTVAHSAIACFLGDTSEAMLAFAQVLPKSVPRIALVDFNNNCVADSLATCRVMFERYSQ
;
A
#
# COMPACT_ATOMS: atom_id res chain seq x y z
N MET A 1 6.63 13.37 6.73
CA MET A 1 6.60 13.10 5.27
C MET A 1 5.47 13.91 4.67
N SER A 2 5.74 14.70 3.68
CA SER A 2 4.75 15.51 2.96
C SER A 2 4.50 14.87 1.59
N ILE A 3 3.28 14.97 1.06
CA ILE A 3 3.01 14.58 -0.31
C ILE A 3 3.83 15.47 -1.26
N PHE A 4 4.40 14.90 -2.32
CA PHE A 4 5.23 15.62 -3.31
C PHE A 4 6.51 16.25 -2.76
N ASP A 5 7.09 15.69 -1.70
CA ASP A 5 8.38 16.15 -1.15
C ASP A 5 9.61 15.64 -1.94
N HIS A 6 9.37 14.95 -3.05
CA HIS A 6 10.39 14.32 -3.91
C HIS A 6 11.24 13.26 -3.21
N GLN A 7 10.84 12.79 -2.03
CA GLN A 7 11.48 11.70 -1.33
C GLN A 7 10.74 10.39 -1.60
N ARG A 8 11.49 9.30 -1.67
CA ARG A 8 10.93 7.95 -1.81
C ARG A 8 11.26 7.12 -0.59
N LEU A 9 10.31 6.32 -0.18
CA LEU A 9 10.54 5.27 0.80
C LEU A 9 11.46 4.19 0.24
N THR A 10 12.24 3.57 1.11
CA THR A 10 13.26 2.58 0.72
C THR A 10 13.06 1.27 1.47
N ASN A 11 13.93 0.28 1.20
CA ASN A 11 13.90 -1.00 1.90
C ASN A 11 14.14 -0.89 3.42
N ALA A 12 14.70 0.20 3.91
CA ALA A 12 14.77 0.46 5.36
C ALA A 12 13.36 0.53 6.00
N THR A 13 12.38 1.06 5.24
CA THR A 13 10.98 1.10 5.65
C THR A 13 10.26 -0.22 5.35
N PHE A 14 10.40 -0.75 4.14
CA PHE A 14 9.58 -1.88 3.69
C PHE A 14 10.03 -3.23 4.22
N LYS A 15 11.32 -3.40 4.54
CA LYS A 15 11.91 -4.64 5.06
C LYS A 15 11.51 -5.85 4.23
N LEU A 16 11.72 -5.77 2.90
CA LEU A 16 11.34 -6.81 1.96
C LEU A 16 11.99 -8.14 2.30
N ASP A 17 11.26 -9.22 2.14
CA ASP A 17 11.80 -10.59 2.11
C ASP A 17 12.49 -10.83 0.76
N ILE A 18 13.67 -10.23 0.59
CA ILE A 18 14.41 -10.19 -0.67
C ILE A 18 14.74 -11.60 -1.16
N GLU A 19 15.16 -12.49 -0.25
CA GLU A 19 15.58 -13.84 -0.63
C GLU A 19 14.42 -14.63 -1.26
N ARG A 20 13.27 -14.70 -0.58
CA ARG A 20 12.11 -15.39 -1.13
C ARG A 20 11.55 -14.69 -2.37
N MET A 21 11.63 -13.37 -2.43
CA MET A 21 11.18 -12.62 -3.60
C MET A 21 12.01 -12.94 -4.83
N ARG A 22 13.35 -13.03 -4.70
CA ARG A 22 14.28 -13.47 -5.74
C ARG A 22 14.05 -14.91 -6.20
N GLN A 23 13.45 -15.74 -5.34
CA GLN A 23 13.06 -17.12 -5.65
C GLN A 23 11.68 -17.23 -6.32
N GLY A 24 10.97 -16.11 -6.51
CA GLY A 24 9.61 -16.10 -7.04
C GLY A 24 8.56 -16.67 -6.08
N TRP A 25 8.82 -16.64 -4.76
CA TRP A 25 7.90 -17.18 -3.75
C TRP A 25 6.54 -16.49 -3.76
N TYR A 26 6.54 -15.16 -4.00
CA TYR A 26 5.36 -14.30 -3.99
C TYR A 26 4.76 -14.05 -5.37
N THR A 27 5.08 -14.91 -6.34
CA THR A 27 4.68 -14.70 -7.73
C THR A 27 3.83 -15.84 -8.26
N ASP A 28 2.95 -15.55 -9.20
CA ASP A 28 2.19 -16.59 -9.91
C ASP A 28 3.15 -17.55 -10.63
N LYS A 29 2.91 -18.84 -10.50
CA LYS A 29 3.84 -19.88 -10.96
C LYS A 29 4.13 -19.83 -12.47
N TYR A 30 3.22 -19.30 -13.27
CA TYR A 30 3.49 -19.14 -14.70
C TYR A 30 4.62 -18.14 -14.97
N PHE A 31 4.82 -17.09 -14.16
CA PHE A 31 5.99 -16.21 -14.30
C PHE A 31 7.30 -16.88 -13.91
N VAL A 32 7.29 -17.73 -12.89
CA VAL A 32 8.48 -18.57 -12.57
C VAL A 32 8.81 -19.49 -13.73
N ASN A 33 7.81 -20.10 -14.36
CA ASN A 33 8.00 -20.96 -15.52
C ASN A 33 8.53 -20.19 -16.72
N ILE A 34 7.99 -18.98 -16.98
CA ILE A 34 8.47 -18.12 -18.07
C ILE A 34 9.92 -17.69 -17.83
N ALA A 35 10.26 -17.18 -16.65
CA ALA A 35 11.62 -16.77 -16.32
C ALA A 35 12.61 -17.92 -16.50
N LYS A 36 12.27 -19.14 -16.02
CA LYS A 36 13.08 -20.33 -16.20
C LYS A 36 13.24 -20.71 -17.68
N MET A 37 12.14 -20.74 -18.43
CA MET A 37 12.16 -21.05 -19.86
C MET A 37 13.08 -20.09 -20.62
N LEU A 38 12.90 -18.78 -20.40
CA LEU A 38 13.69 -17.76 -21.10
C LEU A 38 15.18 -17.83 -20.70
N THR A 39 15.50 -18.15 -19.44
CA THR A 39 16.88 -18.33 -18.99
C THR A 39 17.55 -19.50 -19.71
N VAL A 40 16.88 -20.65 -19.78
CA VAL A 40 17.41 -21.82 -20.50
C VAL A 40 17.58 -21.56 -21.99
N LEU A 41 16.63 -20.87 -22.62
CA LEU A 41 16.70 -20.50 -24.02
C LEU A 41 17.88 -19.56 -24.30
N ALA A 42 18.15 -18.61 -23.40
CA ALA A 42 19.33 -17.73 -23.53
C ALA A 42 20.65 -18.51 -23.43
N GLU A 43 20.76 -19.44 -22.46
CA GLU A 43 21.93 -20.30 -22.28
C GLU A 43 22.19 -21.20 -23.51
N GLN A 44 21.13 -21.63 -24.17
CA GLN A 44 21.22 -22.45 -25.41
C GLN A 44 21.46 -21.62 -26.68
N GLY A 45 21.47 -20.29 -26.58
CA GLY A 45 21.59 -19.40 -27.75
C GLY A 45 20.41 -19.52 -28.71
N TYR A 46 19.21 -19.79 -28.20
CA TYR A 46 18.02 -19.99 -29.02
C TYR A 46 17.64 -18.70 -29.76
N SER A 47 17.52 -18.80 -31.08
CA SER A 47 16.96 -17.74 -31.90
C SER A 47 15.52 -18.05 -32.29
N TYR A 48 14.68 -17.02 -32.39
CA TYR A 48 13.28 -17.17 -32.79
C TYR A 48 13.13 -17.88 -34.15
N GLN A 49 12.31 -18.92 -34.18
CA GLN A 49 12.08 -19.74 -35.38
C GLN A 49 10.62 -19.69 -35.89
N GLY A 50 9.81 -18.85 -35.28
CA GLY A 50 8.39 -18.72 -35.60
C GLY A 50 8.12 -17.86 -36.84
N LYS A 51 6.84 -17.75 -37.15
CA LYS A 51 6.33 -16.93 -38.26
C LYS A 51 5.32 -15.94 -37.73
N THR A 52 5.79 -14.83 -37.17
CA THR A 52 4.90 -13.77 -36.69
C THR A 52 4.71 -12.69 -37.77
N PRO A 53 3.47 -12.19 -37.99
CA PRO A 53 3.25 -11.04 -38.86
C PRO A 53 3.66 -9.70 -38.21
N HIS A 54 3.98 -9.71 -36.90
CA HIS A 54 4.29 -8.50 -36.13
C HIS A 54 5.77 -8.16 -36.05
N LEU A 55 6.63 -8.82 -36.86
CA LEU A 55 8.03 -8.43 -36.95
C LEU A 55 8.16 -7.05 -37.59
N PRO A 56 8.89 -6.11 -36.93
CA PRO A 56 9.20 -4.84 -37.57
C PRO A 56 9.90 -5.02 -38.92
N PRO A 57 9.63 -4.15 -39.90
CA PRO A 57 10.31 -4.20 -41.19
C PRO A 57 11.85 -4.19 -41.04
N GLY A 58 12.54 -5.08 -41.75
CA GLY A 58 14.00 -5.15 -41.76
C GLY A 58 14.63 -5.95 -40.61
N ILE A 59 13.84 -6.49 -39.67
CA ILE A 59 14.34 -7.37 -38.62
C ILE A 59 14.25 -8.84 -39.07
N SER A 60 15.42 -9.51 -39.07
CA SER A 60 15.46 -10.95 -39.31
C SER A 60 15.08 -11.72 -38.06
N PRO A 61 14.13 -12.69 -38.14
CA PRO A 61 13.77 -13.55 -37.01
C PRO A 61 14.97 -14.25 -36.36
N LEU A 62 15.93 -14.67 -37.19
CA LEU A 62 17.14 -15.37 -36.74
C LEU A 62 18.08 -14.52 -35.87
N LYS A 63 17.85 -13.23 -35.78
CA LYS A 63 18.60 -12.32 -34.89
C LYS A 63 17.90 -12.06 -33.55
N ILE A 64 16.71 -12.60 -33.35
CA ILE A 64 15.95 -12.40 -32.14
C ILE A 64 16.27 -13.52 -31.14
N ASN A 65 17.02 -13.17 -30.10
CA ASN A 65 17.22 -14.05 -28.97
C ASN A 65 16.04 -13.88 -28.00
N ALA A 66 15.08 -14.82 -28.05
CA ALA A 66 13.89 -14.75 -27.21
C ALA A 66 14.22 -14.79 -25.71
N GLY A 67 15.31 -15.46 -25.32
CA GLY A 67 15.74 -15.55 -23.93
C GLY A 67 16.30 -14.25 -23.35
N ASP A 68 16.82 -13.36 -24.21
CA ASP A 68 17.41 -12.08 -23.82
C ASP A 68 16.63 -10.87 -24.37
N LEU A 69 15.36 -11.07 -24.69
CA LEU A 69 14.54 -10.01 -25.24
C LEU A 69 14.34 -8.88 -24.22
N GLU A 70 14.68 -7.66 -24.62
CA GLU A 70 14.29 -6.44 -23.91
C GLU A 70 12.86 -6.06 -24.24
N VAL A 71 12.11 -5.66 -23.23
CA VAL A 71 10.71 -5.26 -23.35
C VAL A 71 10.47 -3.95 -22.61
N GLU A 72 9.47 -3.20 -23.05
CA GLU A 72 8.84 -2.15 -22.26
C GLU A 72 7.57 -2.73 -21.65
N MET A 73 7.50 -2.76 -20.33
CA MET A 73 6.29 -3.12 -19.58
C MET A 73 5.69 -1.91 -18.90
N GLN A 74 4.35 -1.90 -18.79
CA GLN A 74 3.60 -0.77 -18.28
C GLN A 74 2.64 -1.23 -17.19
N TRP A 75 2.66 -0.51 -16.05
CA TRP A 75 1.67 -0.65 -14.98
C TRP A 75 0.69 0.51 -15.06
N PHE A 76 -0.60 0.21 -15.10
CA PHE A 76 -1.67 1.20 -15.20
C PHE A 76 -2.92 0.76 -14.45
N THR A 77 -3.82 1.69 -14.16
CA THR A 77 -5.12 1.38 -13.56
C THR A 77 -6.19 1.14 -14.62
N ARG A 78 -7.11 0.20 -14.32
CA ARG A 78 -8.36 0.02 -15.07
C ARG A 78 -9.58 0.43 -14.24
N ARG A 79 -9.39 1.11 -13.13
CA ARG A 79 -10.48 1.69 -12.35
C ARG A 79 -10.94 2.96 -13.07
N ALA A 80 -12.18 2.97 -13.54
CA ALA A 80 -12.79 4.15 -14.16
C ALA A 80 -12.83 5.33 -13.17
N GLY A 81 -12.61 6.54 -13.70
CA GLY A 81 -12.50 7.77 -12.92
C GLY A 81 -11.11 7.98 -12.33
N ARG A 82 -11.04 8.83 -11.32
CA ARG A 82 -9.79 9.23 -10.65
C ARG A 82 -9.29 8.13 -9.71
N THR A 83 -8.02 7.78 -9.82
CA THR A 83 -7.32 6.88 -8.90
C THR A 83 -6.19 7.62 -8.22
N LEU A 84 -6.12 7.56 -6.90
CA LEU A 84 -4.96 7.97 -6.11
C LEU A 84 -3.94 6.85 -6.11
N VAL A 85 -2.79 7.09 -6.71
CA VAL A 85 -1.73 6.08 -6.91
C VAL A 85 -0.85 6.00 -5.68
N VAL A 86 -0.76 4.80 -5.10
CA VAL A 86 0.07 4.50 -3.92
C VAL A 86 0.66 3.10 -4.05
N GLY A 87 1.88 2.92 -3.53
CA GLY A 87 2.62 1.66 -3.57
C GLY A 87 3.75 1.64 -4.58
N VAL A 88 3.96 2.74 -5.31
CA VAL A 88 5.02 2.90 -6.31
C VAL A 88 6.39 2.74 -5.67
N ASP A 89 6.64 3.37 -4.53
CA ASP A 89 7.93 3.30 -3.83
C ASP A 89 8.30 1.87 -3.44
N LYS A 90 7.31 1.08 -2.98
CA LYS A 90 7.55 -0.33 -2.68
C LYS A 90 7.79 -1.16 -3.92
N ALA A 91 7.06 -0.91 -5.02
CA ALA A 91 7.28 -1.57 -6.31
C ALA A 91 8.69 -1.27 -6.84
N LEU A 92 9.14 -0.02 -6.80
CA LEU A 92 10.50 0.39 -7.17
C LEU A 92 11.56 -0.30 -6.30
N THR A 93 11.30 -0.41 -5.01
CA THR A 93 12.20 -1.11 -4.08
C THR A 93 12.30 -2.60 -4.42
N MET A 94 11.20 -3.26 -4.81
CA MET A 94 11.22 -4.64 -5.30
C MET A 94 12.06 -4.77 -6.57
N LEU A 95 11.86 -3.89 -7.55
CA LEU A 95 12.65 -3.87 -8.79
C LEU A 95 14.14 -3.65 -8.48
N ARG A 96 14.48 -2.71 -7.61
CA ARG A 96 15.87 -2.38 -7.26
C ARG A 96 16.62 -3.52 -6.57
N HIS A 97 15.94 -4.30 -5.72
CA HIS A 97 16.61 -5.32 -4.91
C HIS A 97 16.43 -6.75 -5.42
N CYS A 98 15.48 -6.99 -6.30
CA CYS A 98 15.10 -8.34 -6.66
C CYS A 98 15.16 -8.64 -8.16
N THR A 99 15.56 -7.66 -9.00
CA THR A 99 15.78 -7.89 -10.43
C THR A 99 17.08 -8.63 -10.67
N GLY A 100 17.00 -9.72 -11.43
CA GLY A 100 18.15 -10.55 -11.75
C GLY A 100 17.77 -12.00 -11.96
N PHE A 101 18.76 -12.87 -11.97
CA PHE A 101 18.58 -14.30 -12.21
C PHE A 101 19.55 -15.14 -11.36
N TRP A 102 19.23 -16.41 -11.19
CA TRP A 102 20.09 -17.36 -10.50
C TRP A 102 21.02 -18.07 -11.48
N GLN A 103 22.32 -18.06 -11.15
CA GLN A 103 23.34 -18.86 -11.83
C GLN A 103 23.90 -19.87 -10.80
N GLY A 104 23.38 -21.08 -10.85
CA GLY A 104 23.59 -22.05 -9.77
C GLY A 104 22.98 -21.52 -8.45
N GLU A 105 23.79 -21.42 -7.42
CA GLU A 105 23.38 -20.88 -6.10
C GLU A 105 23.59 -19.37 -5.95
N LYS A 106 24.19 -18.73 -6.93
CA LYS A 106 24.50 -17.29 -6.89
C LYS A 106 23.42 -16.48 -7.61
N PHE A 107 22.86 -15.49 -6.92
CA PHE A 107 22.00 -14.49 -7.55
C PHE A 107 22.86 -13.42 -8.25
N ILE A 108 22.59 -13.20 -9.52
CA ILE A 108 23.21 -12.16 -10.35
C ILE A 108 22.22 -11.00 -10.42
N ASP A 109 22.56 -9.93 -9.74
CA ASP A 109 21.76 -8.69 -9.74
C ASP A 109 21.98 -7.95 -11.06
N THR A 110 20.90 -7.61 -11.74
CA THR A 110 20.89 -6.87 -13.02
C THR A 110 20.00 -5.63 -12.93
N SER A 111 19.68 -5.18 -11.71
CA SER A 111 18.78 -4.04 -11.50
C SER A 111 19.30 -2.73 -12.11
N ASP A 112 20.63 -2.58 -12.25
CA ASP A 112 21.25 -1.42 -12.89
C ASP A 112 21.07 -1.39 -14.43
N HIS A 113 20.60 -2.49 -15.03
CA HIS A 113 20.28 -2.57 -16.46
C HIS A 113 18.82 -2.20 -16.76
N LEU A 114 18.01 -1.91 -15.72
CA LEU A 114 16.65 -1.44 -15.94
C LEU A 114 16.60 0.07 -16.12
N GLU A 115 15.82 0.51 -17.09
CA GLU A 115 15.31 1.88 -17.16
C GLU A 115 13.89 1.90 -16.59
N VAL A 116 13.66 2.72 -15.57
CA VAL A 116 12.37 2.76 -14.87
C VAL A 116 11.85 4.19 -14.78
N TRP A 117 10.62 4.38 -15.29
CA TRP A 117 9.86 5.61 -15.19
C TRP A 117 8.66 5.38 -14.29
N ALA A 118 8.49 6.17 -13.25
CA ALA A 118 7.38 6.01 -12.32
C ALA A 118 6.92 7.34 -11.74
N VAL A 119 5.60 7.45 -11.53
CA VAL A 119 5.04 8.58 -10.77
C VAL A 119 5.42 8.47 -9.30
N GLN A 120 5.20 9.53 -8.53
CA GLN A 120 5.36 9.51 -7.08
C GLN A 120 4.08 9.01 -6.41
N ASP A 121 4.21 8.35 -5.26
CA ASP A 121 3.07 8.05 -4.40
C ASP A 121 2.31 9.34 -4.04
N GLY A 122 1.00 9.30 -4.12
CA GLY A 122 0.17 10.47 -3.95
C GLY A 122 -0.27 11.15 -5.25
N CYS A 123 0.34 10.83 -6.41
CA CYS A 123 -0.15 11.28 -7.70
C CYS A 123 -1.53 10.69 -8.02
N THR A 124 -2.27 11.37 -8.88
CA THR A 124 -3.57 10.88 -9.37
C THR A 124 -3.53 10.62 -10.86
N VAL A 125 -4.27 9.61 -11.28
CA VAL A 125 -4.46 9.28 -12.69
C VAL A 125 -5.94 9.03 -12.96
N ASP A 126 -6.42 9.57 -14.08
CA ASP A 126 -7.79 9.34 -14.57
C ASP A 126 -7.77 8.28 -15.67
N TYR A 127 -8.75 7.40 -15.62
CA TYR A 127 -9.00 6.39 -16.66
C TYR A 127 -10.42 6.55 -17.21
N SER A 128 -10.52 6.74 -18.52
CA SER A 128 -11.81 6.95 -19.22
C SER A 128 -12.68 5.69 -19.28
N GLY A 129 -12.10 4.52 -19.12
CA GLY A 129 -12.71 3.22 -19.41
C GLY A 129 -12.29 2.67 -20.78
N ASP A 130 -11.62 3.46 -21.61
CA ASP A 130 -11.10 3.03 -22.90
C ASP A 130 -9.72 2.35 -22.74
N PRO A 131 -9.59 1.08 -23.13
CA PRO A 131 -8.31 0.37 -23.06
C PRO A 131 -7.18 0.99 -23.90
N GLU A 132 -7.51 1.78 -24.91
CA GLU A 132 -6.52 2.46 -25.77
C GLU A 132 -6.00 3.75 -25.13
N GLU A 133 -6.69 4.26 -24.10
CA GLU A 133 -6.34 5.51 -23.39
C GLU A 133 -5.71 5.29 -22.02
N VAL A 134 -5.07 4.14 -21.80
CA VAL A 134 -4.41 3.87 -20.52
C VAL A 134 -3.24 4.82 -20.28
N LYS A 135 -3.09 5.30 -19.04
CA LYS A 135 -1.99 6.14 -18.60
C LYS A 135 -1.09 5.35 -17.66
N PRO A 136 0.11 4.98 -18.08
CA PRO A 136 1.03 4.26 -17.22
C PRO A 136 1.41 5.06 -15.97
N VAL A 137 1.39 4.40 -14.83
CA VAL A 137 1.91 4.93 -13.56
C VAL A 137 3.36 4.50 -13.32
N MET A 138 3.78 3.43 -13.98
CA MET A 138 5.14 2.95 -14.00
C MET A 138 5.42 2.26 -15.33
N LYS A 139 6.62 2.48 -15.89
CA LYS A 139 7.17 1.77 -17.03
C LYS A 139 8.52 1.17 -16.65
N VAL A 140 8.79 -0.02 -17.12
CA VAL A 140 10.06 -0.72 -16.92
C VAL A 140 10.55 -1.20 -18.26
N ILE A 141 11.76 -0.81 -18.64
CA ILE A 141 12.45 -1.26 -19.84
C ILE A 141 13.65 -2.07 -19.42
N GLY A 142 13.77 -3.27 -19.98
CA GLY A 142 14.88 -4.16 -19.69
C GLY A 142 14.62 -5.58 -20.11
N ARG A 143 15.56 -6.46 -19.81
CA ARG A 143 15.47 -7.87 -20.17
C ARG A 143 14.40 -8.58 -19.34
N TYR A 144 13.34 -9.05 -20.03
CA TYR A 144 12.12 -9.52 -19.36
C TYR A 144 12.34 -10.62 -18.33
N ARG A 145 13.17 -11.63 -18.65
CA ARG A 145 13.42 -12.76 -17.74
C ARG A 145 13.98 -12.36 -16.39
N ASP A 146 14.62 -11.19 -16.28
CA ASP A 146 15.26 -10.73 -15.04
C ASP A 146 14.28 -10.13 -14.05
N PHE A 147 13.11 -9.66 -14.51
CA PHE A 147 12.10 -9.07 -13.65
C PHE A 147 10.68 -9.67 -13.81
N ALA A 148 10.50 -10.66 -14.65
CA ALA A 148 9.20 -11.31 -14.87
C ALA A 148 8.55 -11.79 -13.55
N ILE A 149 9.33 -12.32 -12.62
CA ILE A 149 8.84 -12.79 -11.31
C ILE A 149 8.37 -11.65 -10.40
N LEU A 150 8.65 -10.40 -10.73
CA LEU A 150 8.26 -9.23 -9.94
C LEU A 150 6.92 -8.65 -10.39
N GLU A 151 6.34 -9.10 -11.50
CA GLU A 151 5.06 -8.59 -12.00
C GLU A 151 3.94 -8.76 -10.96
N THR A 152 3.74 -9.96 -10.44
CA THR A 152 2.70 -10.23 -9.43
C THR A 152 2.85 -9.36 -8.17
N PRO A 153 3.99 -9.34 -7.46
CA PRO A 153 4.09 -8.58 -6.22
C PRO A 153 4.06 -7.06 -6.42
N THR A 154 4.57 -6.54 -7.55
CA THR A 154 4.47 -5.10 -7.86
C THR A 154 3.05 -4.68 -8.20
N LEU A 155 2.31 -5.47 -8.98
CA LEU A 155 0.90 -5.25 -9.23
C LEU A 155 0.07 -5.36 -7.94
N GLY A 156 0.38 -6.33 -7.09
CA GLY A 156 -0.33 -6.55 -5.82
C GLY A 156 -0.30 -5.32 -4.91
N ILE A 157 0.88 -4.74 -4.69
CA ILE A 157 1.00 -3.55 -3.84
C ILE A 157 0.35 -2.32 -4.47
N LEU A 158 0.56 -2.08 -5.78
CA LEU A 158 -0.05 -0.96 -6.49
C LEU A 158 -1.58 -1.05 -6.46
N THR A 159 -2.14 -2.23 -6.71
CA THR A 159 -3.59 -2.45 -6.73
C THR A 159 -4.22 -2.22 -5.36
N ARG A 160 -3.67 -2.86 -4.30
CA ARG A 160 -4.23 -2.74 -2.95
C ARG A 160 -4.10 -1.32 -2.42
N ALA A 161 -2.88 -0.77 -2.41
CA ALA A 161 -2.63 0.53 -1.82
C ALA A 161 -3.38 1.66 -2.53
N SER A 162 -3.39 1.66 -3.87
CA SER A 162 -4.16 2.66 -4.64
C SER A 162 -5.66 2.53 -4.41
N ARG A 163 -6.19 1.31 -4.29
CA ARG A 163 -7.61 1.09 -3.99
C ARG A 163 -8.00 1.62 -2.62
N VAL A 164 -7.21 1.32 -1.58
CA VAL A 164 -7.43 1.83 -0.23
C VAL A 164 -7.35 3.35 -0.21
N ALA A 165 -6.29 3.93 -0.78
CA ALA A 165 -6.08 5.37 -0.82
C ALA A 165 -7.22 6.10 -1.54
N THR A 166 -7.65 5.60 -2.70
CA THR A 166 -8.76 6.20 -3.46
C THR A 166 -10.06 6.16 -2.69
N ASN A 167 -10.40 5.01 -2.09
CA ASN A 167 -11.63 4.88 -1.30
C ASN A 167 -11.62 5.79 -0.07
N VAL A 168 -10.47 5.94 0.60
CA VAL A 168 -10.32 6.86 1.74
C VAL A 168 -10.49 8.30 1.29
N TYR A 169 -9.86 8.70 0.18
CA TYR A 169 -9.99 10.05 -0.36
C TYR A 169 -11.45 10.40 -0.69
N GLU A 170 -12.16 9.51 -1.37
CA GLU A 170 -13.59 9.67 -1.67
C GLU A 170 -14.44 9.73 -0.38
N THR A 171 -14.09 8.95 0.65
CA THR A 171 -14.76 8.99 1.94
C THR A 171 -14.57 10.35 2.65
N ILE A 172 -13.34 10.89 2.63
CA ILE A 172 -13.03 12.21 3.21
C ILE A 172 -13.80 13.31 2.47
N LEU A 173 -13.90 13.23 1.15
CA LEU A 173 -14.72 14.15 0.35
C LEU A 173 -16.19 14.08 0.76
N ALA A 174 -16.75 12.88 0.87
CA ALA A 174 -18.13 12.66 1.30
C ALA A 174 -18.38 13.14 2.74
N ALA A 175 -17.38 13.02 3.61
CA ALA A 175 -17.39 13.51 4.98
C ALA A 175 -17.24 15.05 5.06
N ARG A 176 -17.07 15.73 3.93
CA ARG A 176 -16.88 17.19 3.86
C ARG A 176 -15.73 17.70 4.74
N GLY A 177 -14.61 16.98 4.72
CA GLY A 177 -13.41 17.30 5.49
C GLY A 177 -13.51 17.04 6.99
N LYS A 178 -14.51 16.31 7.47
CA LYS A 178 -14.52 15.80 8.85
C LYS A 178 -13.49 14.68 8.99
N PRO A 179 -12.90 14.50 10.19
CA PRO A 179 -11.97 13.42 10.44
C PRO A 179 -12.59 12.04 10.12
N VAL A 180 -11.87 11.24 9.36
CA VAL A 180 -12.23 9.85 9.06
C VAL A 180 -11.30 8.96 9.86
N LEU A 181 -11.86 8.16 10.76
CA LEU A 181 -11.11 7.24 11.61
C LEU A 181 -10.89 5.93 10.86
N PHE A 182 -9.65 5.49 10.75
CA PHE A 182 -9.27 4.30 9.99
C PHE A 182 -9.09 3.09 10.90
N PHE A 183 -10.11 2.24 10.98
CA PHE A 183 -10.19 1.09 11.90
C PHE A 183 -10.28 -0.28 11.21
N PRO A 184 -9.51 -0.61 10.18
CA PRO A 184 -9.61 -1.90 9.51
C PRO A 184 -8.92 -3.05 10.27
N ALA A 185 -8.18 -2.78 11.34
CA ALA A 185 -7.27 -3.74 11.97
C ALA A 185 -7.93 -5.06 12.41
N ARG A 186 -9.23 -5.06 12.74
CA ARG A 186 -9.98 -6.27 13.12
C ARG A 186 -10.74 -6.92 11.97
N PHE A 187 -10.67 -6.34 10.78
CA PHE A 187 -11.40 -6.79 9.59
C PHE A 187 -10.48 -7.27 8.49
N ASP A 188 -9.17 -7.11 8.66
CA ASP A 188 -8.16 -7.54 7.69
C ASP A 188 -6.94 -8.15 8.42
N LEU A 189 -6.02 -8.72 7.65
CA LEU A 189 -4.80 -9.35 8.15
C LEU A 189 -3.82 -8.32 8.72
N HIS A 190 -3.08 -8.69 9.76
CA HIS A 190 -2.09 -7.79 10.36
C HIS A 190 -0.93 -7.46 9.42
N GLU A 191 -0.61 -8.34 8.46
CA GLU A 191 0.46 -8.18 7.49
C GLU A 191 0.23 -7.01 6.52
N VAL A 192 -1.03 -6.60 6.31
CA VAL A 192 -1.36 -5.50 5.39
C VAL A 192 -1.49 -4.14 6.08
N GLN A 193 -1.46 -4.10 7.41
CA GLN A 193 -1.75 -2.90 8.19
C GLN A 193 -0.82 -1.72 7.84
N ALA A 194 0.48 -1.96 7.67
CA ALA A 194 1.44 -0.90 7.34
C ALA A 194 1.16 -0.28 5.96
N ALA A 195 0.88 -1.12 4.96
CA ALA A 195 0.55 -0.66 3.61
C ALA A 195 -0.78 0.11 3.56
N ASP A 196 -1.80 -0.40 4.25
CA ASP A 196 -3.13 0.22 4.29
C ASP A 196 -3.10 1.54 5.07
N GLY A 197 -2.37 1.61 6.18
CA GLY A 197 -2.20 2.83 6.96
C GLY A 197 -1.40 3.90 6.20
N TYR A 198 -0.41 3.50 5.42
CA TYR A 198 0.30 4.41 4.52
C TYR A 198 -0.62 4.94 3.42
N ALA A 199 -1.40 4.07 2.79
CA ALA A 199 -2.38 4.45 1.78
C ALA A 199 -3.44 5.44 2.32
N TYR A 200 -3.93 5.19 3.54
CA TYR A 200 -4.82 6.11 4.25
C TYR A 200 -4.14 7.47 4.46
N ASN A 201 -2.91 7.50 4.95
CA ASN A 201 -2.19 8.75 5.19
C ASN A 201 -1.97 9.54 3.89
N MET A 202 -1.64 8.88 2.77
CA MET A 202 -1.52 9.53 1.46
C MET A 202 -2.82 10.21 1.03
N ALA A 203 -3.97 9.58 1.28
CA ALA A 203 -5.27 10.17 0.99
C ALA A 203 -5.56 11.42 1.84
N VAL A 204 -5.23 11.37 3.14
CA VAL A 204 -5.37 12.53 4.03
C VAL A 204 -4.46 13.68 3.57
N GLN A 205 -3.22 13.38 3.20
CA GLN A 205 -2.28 14.40 2.74
C GLN A 205 -2.71 15.01 1.40
N LEU A 206 -3.21 14.21 0.46
CA LEU A 206 -3.73 14.72 -0.81
C LEU A 206 -4.94 15.63 -0.58
N PHE A 207 -5.87 15.23 0.28
CA PHE A 207 -7.02 16.07 0.64
C PHE A 207 -6.57 17.42 1.25
N ASN A 208 -5.59 17.37 2.16
CA ASN A 208 -5.05 18.58 2.77
C ASN A 208 -4.40 19.50 1.72
N HIS A 209 -3.70 18.93 0.75
CA HIS A 209 -3.10 19.66 -0.36
C HIS A 209 -4.17 20.30 -1.26
N ASP A 210 -5.16 19.52 -1.70
CA ASP A 210 -6.18 19.94 -2.66
C ASP A 210 -7.11 21.02 -2.09
N TYR A 211 -7.38 20.98 -0.77
CA TYR A 211 -8.35 21.86 -0.10
C TYR A 211 -7.73 22.82 0.91
N ALA A 212 -6.40 22.96 0.94
CA ALA A 212 -5.68 23.74 1.96
C ALA A 212 -6.15 23.44 3.40
N SER A 213 -6.48 22.16 3.66
CA SER A 213 -6.98 21.66 4.94
C SER A 213 -5.83 21.30 5.88
N LYS A 214 -6.17 21.02 7.15
CA LYS A 214 -5.23 20.53 8.18
C LYS A 214 -5.80 19.30 8.87
N LEU A 215 -6.42 18.42 8.12
CA LEU A 215 -6.97 17.17 8.64
C LEU A 215 -5.85 16.30 9.19
N GLY A 216 -5.94 15.91 10.46
CA GLY A 216 -5.00 14.96 11.07
C GLY A 216 -5.35 13.53 10.72
N PRO A 217 -4.38 12.68 10.41
CA PRO A 217 -4.62 11.25 10.25
C PRO A 217 -4.95 10.61 11.61
N PHE A 218 -5.88 9.65 11.61
CA PHE A 218 -6.23 8.87 12.78
C PHE A 218 -6.30 7.38 12.42
N ILE A 219 -5.38 6.60 12.96
CA ILE A 219 -5.25 5.16 12.80
C ILE A 219 -5.40 4.45 14.14
N SER A 220 -5.76 3.17 14.12
CA SER A 220 -6.08 2.41 15.35
C SER A 220 -4.95 1.54 15.88
N THR A 221 -3.90 1.32 15.10
CA THR A 221 -2.74 0.51 15.50
C THR A 221 -1.43 1.18 15.10
N ASP A 222 -0.37 0.94 15.88
CA ASP A 222 0.98 1.44 15.56
C ASP A 222 1.50 0.87 14.24
N ALA A 223 1.14 -0.37 13.91
CA ALA A 223 1.52 -1.00 12.64
C ALA A 223 1.00 -0.22 11.41
N GLN A 224 -0.16 0.41 11.50
CA GLN A 224 -0.67 1.29 10.44
C GLN A 224 0.17 2.56 10.26
N GLY A 225 0.94 2.94 11.27
CA GLY A 225 1.87 4.08 11.25
C GLY A 225 3.29 3.74 10.81
N ASP A 226 3.65 2.45 10.70
CA ASP A 226 5.04 1.99 10.56
C ASP A 226 5.79 2.65 9.37
N TRP A 227 5.13 2.86 8.23
CA TRP A 227 5.81 3.42 7.06
C TRP A 227 5.88 4.95 7.02
N TRP A 228 5.18 5.64 7.88
CA TRP A 228 5.11 7.11 7.85
C TRP A 228 5.29 7.80 9.22
N GLY A 229 5.52 7.02 10.28
CA GLY A 229 5.79 7.53 11.62
C GLY A 229 4.55 7.91 12.42
N GLY A 230 3.37 7.36 12.06
CA GLY A 230 2.15 7.51 12.85
C GLY A 230 2.08 6.54 14.02
N TYR A 231 1.19 6.83 14.96
CA TYR A 231 0.89 5.98 16.10
C TYR A 231 -0.60 5.71 16.18
N GLY A 232 -0.97 4.52 16.64
CA GLY A 232 -2.35 4.14 16.87
C GLY A 232 -3.00 5.00 17.95
N GLY A 233 -4.23 5.43 17.68
CA GLY A 233 -5.07 6.10 18.63
C GLY A 233 -6.25 5.23 19.01
N GLY A 234 -6.72 5.40 20.23
CA GLY A 234 -7.87 4.68 20.74
C GLY A 234 -8.16 5.07 22.17
N THR A 235 -9.33 4.67 22.64
CA THR A 235 -9.76 4.98 23.99
C THR A 235 -10.20 3.72 24.73
N VAL A 236 -11.47 3.50 24.91
CA VAL A 236 -12.02 2.41 25.72
C VAL A 236 -12.67 1.36 24.83
N ALA A 237 -12.52 0.09 25.20
CA ALA A 237 -13.18 -1.03 24.54
C ALA A 237 -14.36 -1.53 25.42
N HIS A 238 -15.33 -2.24 24.81
CA HIS A 238 -16.42 -2.90 25.54
C HIS A 238 -15.92 -3.84 26.63
N SER A 239 -14.81 -4.53 26.40
CA SER A 239 -14.17 -5.40 27.40
C SER A 239 -13.73 -4.65 28.65
N ALA A 240 -13.30 -3.40 28.51
CA ALA A 240 -12.97 -2.57 29.67
C ALA A 240 -14.23 -2.26 30.51
N ILE A 241 -15.33 -1.88 29.84
CA ILE A 241 -16.60 -1.65 30.54
C ILE A 241 -17.09 -2.94 31.21
N ALA A 242 -16.95 -4.09 30.58
CA ALA A 242 -17.27 -5.39 31.14
C ALA A 242 -16.45 -5.68 32.42
N CYS A 243 -15.17 -5.32 32.49
CA CYS A 243 -14.33 -5.46 33.69
C CYS A 243 -14.82 -4.61 34.88
N PHE A 244 -15.57 -3.56 34.58
CA PHE A 244 -16.25 -2.72 35.58
C PHE A 244 -17.75 -3.08 35.72
N LEU A 245 -18.10 -4.33 35.41
CA LEU A 245 -19.45 -4.89 35.57
C LEU A 245 -20.55 -4.12 34.79
N GLY A 246 -20.17 -3.46 33.70
CA GLY A 246 -21.08 -2.65 32.91
C GLY A 246 -21.20 -1.18 33.35
N ASP A 247 -20.43 -0.75 34.35
CA ASP A 247 -20.43 0.64 34.80
C ASP A 247 -19.46 1.48 33.97
N THR A 248 -20.00 2.15 32.94
CA THR A 248 -19.24 3.04 32.07
C THR A 248 -18.64 4.23 32.82
N SER A 249 -19.33 4.75 33.82
CA SER A 249 -18.87 5.90 34.61
C SER A 249 -17.64 5.56 35.44
N GLU A 250 -17.68 4.43 36.16
CA GLU A 250 -16.54 3.96 36.94
C GLU A 250 -15.36 3.59 36.07
N ALA A 251 -15.59 2.91 34.95
CA ALA A 251 -14.54 2.61 33.97
C ALA A 251 -13.85 3.87 33.45
N MET A 252 -14.59 4.94 33.18
CA MET A 252 -14.02 6.20 32.70
C MET A 252 -13.29 6.97 33.79
N LEU A 253 -13.74 6.91 35.04
CA LEU A 253 -12.97 7.46 36.17
C LEU A 253 -11.63 6.76 36.34
N ALA A 254 -11.62 5.44 36.35
CA ALA A 254 -10.40 4.64 36.45
C ALA A 254 -9.46 4.93 35.24
N PHE A 255 -10.01 4.99 34.04
CA PHE A 255 -9.26 5.36 32.83
C PHE A 255 -8.60 6.73 32.95
N ALA A 256 -9.35 7.72 33.41
CA ALA A 256 -8.84 9.09 33.57
C ALA A 256 -7.79 9.21 34.69
N GLN A 257 -7.86 8.37 35.70
CA GLN A 257 -6.90 8.34 36.83
C GLN A 257 -5.55 7.72 36.40
N VAL A 258 -5.58 6.70 35.54
CA VAL A 258 -4.40 5.87 35.21
C VAL A 258 -3.69 6.36 33.96
N LEU A 259 -4.44 6.77 32.93
CA LEU A 259 -3.84 7.09 31.63
C LEU A 259 -3.40 8.56 31.52
N PRO A 260 -2.35 8.85 30.73
CA PRO A 260 -1.86 10.20 30.51
C PRO A 260 -2.95 11.13 29.97
N LYS A 261 -2.90 12.42 30.31
CA LYS A 261 -3.87 13.43 29.81
C LYS A 261 -3.90 13.58 28.29
N SER A 262 -2.84 13.17 27.59
CA SER A 262 -2.75 13.15 26.12
C SER A 262 -3.68 12.12 25.47
N VAL A 263 -4.11 11.09 26.20
CA VAL A 263 -5.09 10.11 25.68
C VAL A 263 -6.50 10.72 25.80
N PRO A 264 -7.26 10.85 24.71
CA PRO A 264 -8.61 11.43 24.74
C PRO A 264 -9.56 10.63 25.66
N ARG A 265 -10.37 11.35 26.43
CA ARG A 265 -11.39 10.75 27.31
C ARG A 265 -12.71 10.62 26.54
N ILE A 266 -12.80 9.59 25.70
CA ILE A 266 -13.99 9.29 24.92
C ILE A 266 -14.68 8.09 25.56
N ALA A 267 -15.84 8.31 26.15
CA ALA A 267 -16.61 7.26 26.81
C ALA A 267 -17.29 6.34 25.79
N LEU A 268 -17.26 5.04 26.05
CA LEU A 268 -18.00 4.03 25.31
C LEU A 268 -19.36 3.83 26.01
N VAL A 269 -20.42 4.34 25.41
CA VAL A 269 -21.74 4.49 26.09
C VAL A 269 -22.82 3.56 25.53
N ASP A 270 -22.44 2.62 24.68
CA ASP A 270 -23.37 1.69 24.03
C ASP A 270 -23.37 0.28 24.66
N PHE A 271 -22.56 0.05 25.69
CA PHE A 271 -22.43 -1.27 26.33
C PHE A 271 -23.78 -1.80 26.84
N ASN A 272 -24.58 -0.96 27.49
CA ASN A 272 -25.90 -1.32 28.06
C ASN A 272 -27.06 -1.02 27.09
N ASN A 273 -26.81 -0.66 25.84
CA ASN A 273 -27.80 -0.20 24.86
C ASN A 273 -28.68 1.00 25.36
N ASN A 274 -28.16 1.80 26.29
CA ASN A 274 -28.80 3.00 26.82
C ASN A 274 -27.87 4.21 26.74
N CYS A 275 -27.46 4.55 25.51
CA CYS A 275 -26.43 5.57 25.23
C CYS A 275 -26.73 6.92 25.88
N VAL A 276 -28.01 7.33 25.98
CA VAL A 276 -28.38 8.62 26.56
C VAL A 276 -28.12 8.64 28.06
N ALA A 277 -28.61 7.63 28.79
CA ALA A 277 -28.42 7.54 30.22
C ALA A 277 -26.96 7.39 30.61
N ASP A 278 -26.23 6.49 29.93
CA ASP A 278 -24.79 6.24 30.17
C ASP A 278 -23.94 7.48 29.85
N SER A 279 -24.28 8.22 28.78
CA SER A 279 -23.62 9.48 28.46
C SER A 279 -23.83 10.54 29.55
N LEU A 280 -25.07 10.75 29.97
CA LEU A 280 -25.38 11.75 30.98
C LEU A 280 -24.76 11.40 32.35
N ALA A 281 -24.83 10.13 32.75
CA ALA A 281 -24.22 9.66 34.00
C ALA A 281 -22.70 9.85 33.98
N THR A 282 -22.03 9.40 32.91
CA THR A 282 -20.59 9.52 32.76
C THR A 282 -20.14 10.98 32.68
N CYS A 283 -20.82 11.82 31.90
CA CYS A 283 -20.50 13.25 31.82
C CYS A 283 -20.62 13.92 33.20
N ARG A 284 -21.68 13.64 33.96
CA ARG A 284 -21.89 14.21 35.30
C ARG A 284 -20.74 13.83 36.24
N VAL A 285 -20.44 12.55 36.34
CA VAL A 285 -19.40 12.03 37.25
C VAL A 285 -18.02 12.56 36.87
N MET A 286 -17.68 12.58 35.56
CA MET A 286 -16.42 13.13 35.06
C MET A 286 -16.30 14.64 35.30
N PHE A 287 -17.39 15.38 35.12
CA PHE A 287 -17.42 16.82 35.39
C PHE A 287 -17.23 17.11 36.90
N GLU A 288 -17.96 16.44 37.79
CA GLU A 288 -17.81 16.59 39.23
C GLU A 288 -16.39 16.31 39.73
N ARG A 289 -15.70 15.35 39.10
CA ARG A 289 -14.35 14.93 39.52
C ARG A 289 -13.21 15.78 38.93
N TYR A 290 -13.37 16.31 37.71
CA TYR A 290 -12.27 16.93 36.97
C TYR A 290 -12.51 18.38 36.51
N SER A 291 -13.62 19.00 36.87
CA SER A 291 -13.92 20.41 36.57
C SER A 291 -13.37 21.42 37.58
N GLN A 292 -12.59 20.96 38.55
CA GLN A 292 -11.93 21.82 39.55
C GLN A 292 -10.53 22.19 39.18
#